data_54caa78a25d990c352e596565da52947
#
_entry.id   54caa78a25d990c352e596565da52947
#
_cell.length_a   1.000
_cell.length_b   1.000
_cell.length_c   1.000
_cell.angle_alpha   90.00
_cell.angle_beta   90.00
_cell.angle_gamma   90.00
#
_symmetry.space_group_name_H-M   'P 1'
#
loop_
_entity.id
_entity.type
_entity.pdbx_description
1 polymer ?
#
loop_
_entity_poly.entity_id
_entity_poly.type
_entity_poly.pdbx_seq_one_letter_code
_entity_poly.pdbx_strand_id
1 'polypeptide(L)'
;MACRTVGISDSVYRYRPDPHRDDEVIAKLQEAVERYPAYGFGKLFKILRRWGHPWNHKRVYRLYCTLGLNKRRRGKKRLPSRHPEPLAVPGQANHCWSMDFMSDSLFCGRRFRTFNLVEDFNREALAIEIDLNLPAQRVIRVLERVVAWRGYPNKLRMDNGPEFISATLAEWAEEHGIELEFIKPGKPTQNSYVERFNRTYRDEILNMYVFRTLNEVRELTENWIREYNEERPHDSLEDLTPWEYLDKHEKLENSNLACH
;
A
#
# COMPACT_ATOMS: atom_id res chain seq x y z
N MET A 1 -27.69 -50.07 -15.33
CA MET A 1 -26.77 -50.60 -16.37
C MET A 1 -26.09 -49.48 -17.17
N ALA A 2 -26.80 -48.46 -17.65
CA ALA A 2 -26.22 -47.38 -18.49
C ALA A 2 -24.96 -46.66 -17.92
N CYS A 3 -24.93 -46.36 -16.64
CA CYS A 3 -23.78 -45.66 -16.01
C CYS A 3 -22.48 -46.48 -16.04
N ARG A 4 -22.57 -47.80 -15.94
CA ARG A 4 -21.38 -48.68 -16.02
C ARG A 4 -20.82 -48.74 -17.43
N THR A 5 -21.67 -48.66 -18.45
CA THR A 5 -21.26 -48.73 -19.87
C THR A 5 -20.47 -47.49 -20.30
N VAL A 6 -20.79 -46.32 -19.70
CA VAL A 6 -20.12 -45.04 -19.99
C VAL A 6 -19.02 -44.68 -18.94
N GLY A 7 -18.76 -45.56 -17.96
CA GLY A 7 -17.70 -45.35 -16.97
C GLY A 7 -18.00 -44.20 -15.99
N ILE A 8 -19.28 -43.84 -15.80
CA ILE A 8 -19.71 -42.78 -14.87
C ILE A 8 -20.38 -43.39 -13.64
N SER A 9 -20.06 -42.93 -12.44
CA SER A 9 -20.77 -43.39 -11.22
C SER A 9 -22.20 -42.85 -11.15
N ASP A 10 -23.10 -43.60 -10.53
CA ASP A 10 -24.49 -43.18 -10.33
C ASP A 10 -24.61 -41.85 -9.60
N SER A 11 -23.70 -41.56 -8.66
CA SER A 11 -23.65 -40.29 -7.94
C SER A 11 -23.32 -39.10 -8.85
N VAL A 12 -22.38 -39.29 -9.80
CA VAL A 12 -22.05 -38.26 -10.81
C VAL A 12 -23.20 -38.06 -11.79
N TYR A 13 -23.87 -39.15 -12.24
CA TYR A 13 -25.02 -39.08 -13.13
C TYR A 13 -26.22 -38.34 -12.49
N ARG A 14 -26.47 -38.57 -11.20
CA ARG A 14 -27.60 -37.96 -10.48
C ARG A 14 -27.26 -36.58 -9.89
N TYR A 15 -25.98 -36.16 -9.96
CA TYR A 15 -25.59 -34.88 -9.41
C TYR A 15 -26.34 -33.74 -10.11
N ARG A 16 -27.04 -32.94 -9.32
CA ARG A 16 -27.64 -31.66 -9.74
C ARG A 16 -26.88 -30.56 -9.03
N PRO A 17 -26.21 -29.65 -9.75
CA PRO A 17 -25.57 -28.52 -9.12
C PRO A 17 -26.62 -27.63 -8.47
N ASP A 18 -26.39 -27.25 -7.21
CA ASP A 18 -27.21 -26.25 -6.53
C ASP A 18 -26.93 -24.89 -7.21
N PRO A 19 -27.95 -24.26 -7.85
CA PRO A 19 -27.77 -22.98 -8.54
C PRO A 19 -27.41 -21.85 -7.58
N HIS A 20 -27.79 -21.94 -6.29
CA HIS A 20 -27.59 -20.91 -5.27
C HIS A 20 -26.30 -21.11 -4.45
N ARG A 21 -25.57 -22.18 -4.73
CA ARG A 21 -24.34 -22.53 -3.99
C ARG A 21 -23.32 -21.43 -3.91
N ASP A 22 -23.20 -20.59 -4.94
CA ASP A 22 -22.17 -19.57 -5.08
C ASP A 22 -22.68 -18.15 -4.79
N ASP A 23 -23.98 -17.96 -4.52
CA ASP A 23 -24.62 -16.64 -4.37
C ASP A 23 -23.99 -15.82 -3.25
N GLU A 24 -23.75 -16.41 -2.08
CA GLU A 24 -23.09 -15.73 -0.95
C GLU A 24 -21.66 -15.28 -1.31
N VAL A 25 -20.90 -16.16 -1.98
CA VAL A 25 -19.53 -15.85 -2.39
C VAL A 25 -19.51 -14.70 -3.38
N ILE A 26 -20.46 -14.71 -4.33
CA ILE A 26 -20.62 -13.66 -5.35
C ILE A 26 -20.95 -12.32 -4.66
N ALA A 27 -21.94 -12.30 -3.78
CA ALA A 27 -22.35 -11.09 -3.07
C ALA A 27 -21.20 -10.46 -2.28
N LYS A 28 -20.46 -11.28 -1.51
CA LYS A 28 -19.33 -10.80 -0.72
C LYS A 28 -18.13 -10.39 -1.57
N LEU A 29 -17.91 -11.06 -2.69
CA LEU A 29 -16.88 -10.67 -3.64
C LEU A 29 -17.21 -9.34 -4.32
N GLN A 30 -18.47 -9.11 -4.67
CA GLN A 30 -18.93 -7.82 -5.21
C GLN A 30 -18.79 -6.70 -4.20
N GLU A 31 -19.20 -6.91 -2.95
CA GLU A 31 -19.01 -5.98 -1.84
C GLU A 31 -17.52 -5.59 -1.66
N ALA A 32 -16.63 -6.59 -1.71
CA ALA A 32 -15.19 -6.36 -1.60
C ALA A 32 -14.64 -5.55 -2.80
N VAL A 33 -15.14 -5.79 -4.01
CA VAL A 33 -14.74 -5.04 -5.21
C VAL A 33 -15.26 -3.61 -5.19
N GLU A 34 -16.48 -3.39 -4.73
CA GLU A 34 -17.08 -2.06 -4.59
C GLU A 34 -16.30 -1.21 -3.56
N ARG A 35 -15.92 -1.83 -2.43
CA ARG A 35 -15.14 -1.16 -1.40
C ARG A 35 -13.68 -0.91 -1.82
N TYR A 36 -13.07 -1.84 -2.55
CA TYR A 36 -11.66 -1.79 -2.96
C TYR A 36 -11.49 -1.98 -4.48
N PRO A 37 -11.97 -1.06 -5.31
CA PRO A 37 -12.01 -1.24 -6.77
C PRO A 37 -10.62 -1.33 -7.41
N ALA A 38 -9.60 -0.79 -6.76
CA ALA A 38 -8.22 -0.86 -7.21
C ALA A 38 -7.52 -2.18 -6.88
N TYR A 39 -8.10 -3.05 -6.02
CA TYR A 39 -7.46 -4.30 -5.62
C TYR A 39 -7.58 -5.38 -6.71
N GLY A 40 -6.51 -6.14 -6.89
CA GLY A 40 -6.54 -7.37 -7.69
C GLY A 40 -6.99 -8.57 -6.84
N PHE A 41 -7.24 -9.71 -7.53
CA PHE A 41 -7.74 -10.93 -6.89
C PHE A 41 -7.00 -11.31 -5.59
N GLY A 42 -5.66 -11.28 -5.59
CA GLY A 42 -4.89 -11.68 -4.41
C GLY A 42 -5.23 -10.89 -3.16
N LYS A 43 -5.37 -9.55 -3.28
CA LYS A 43 -5.77 -8.70 -2.15
C LYS A 43 -7.22 -8.87 -1.77
N LEU A 44 -8.13 -8.92 -2.75
CA LEU A 44 -9.55 -9.17 -2.49
C LEU A 44 -9.77 -10.49 -1.75
N PHE A 45 -9.04 -11.54 -2.13
CA PHE A 45 -9.11 -12.83 -1.42
C PHE A 45 -8.63 -12.72 0.03
N LYS A 46 -7.54 -11.97 0.29
CA LYS A 46 -7.05 -11.71 1.65
C LYS A 46 -8.08 -10.93 2.48
N ILE A 47 -8.73 -9.92 1.89
CA ILE A 47 -9.83 -9.17 2.54
C ILE A 47 -10.99 -10.09 2.90
N LEU A 48 -11.44 -10.95 1.99
CA LEU A 48 -12.50 -11.93 2.28
C LEU A 48 -12.10 -12.87 3.43
N ARG A 49 -10.85 -13.31 3.48
CA ARG A 49 -10.32 -14.12 4.59
C ARG A 49 -10.34 -13.36 5.92
N ARG A 50 -10.00 -12.06 5.92
CA ARG A 50 -10.06 -11.16 7.09
C ARG A 50 -11.51 -10.92 7.55
N TRP A 51 -12.47 -10.91 6.63
CA TRP A 51 -13.91 -10.87 6.94
C TRP A 51 -14.46 -12.19 7.49
N GLY A 52 -13.60 -13.21 7.66
CA GLY A 52 -13.96 -14.47 8.27
C GLY A 52 -14.50 -15.53 7.29
N HIS A 53 -14.41 -15.30 5.98
CA HIS A 53 -14.90 -16.25 4.99
C HIS A 53 -13.85 -17.33 4.66
N PRO A 54 -14.06 -18.62 5.04
CA PRO A 54 -13.08 -19.69 4.86
C PRO A 54 -13.11 -20.36 3.49
N TRP A 55 -13.59 -19.65 2.46
CA TRP A 55 -13.78 -20.21 1.14
C TRP A 55 -12.49 -20.63 0.46
N ASN A 56 -12.58 -21.69 -0.36
CA ASN A 56 -11.45 -22.19 -1.13
C ASN A 56 -11.01 -21.16 -2.20
N HIS A 57 -9.71 -20.89 -2.27
CA HIS A 57 -9.10 -19.95 -3.22
C HIS A 57 -9.51 -20.24 -4.67
N LYS A 58 -9.50 -21.52 -5.11
CA LYS A 58 -9.88 -21.90 -6.47
C LYS A 58 -11.36 -21.59 -6.77
N ARG A 59 -12.25 -21.77 -5.78
CA ARG A 59 -13.68 -21.43 -5.92
C ARG A 59 -13.86 -19.93 -6.12
N VAL A 60 -13.29 -19.12 -5.24
CA VAL A 60 -13.38 -17.65 -5.32
C VAL A 60 -12.73 -17.12 -6.59
N TYR A 61 -11.57 -17.67 -7.00
CA TYR A 61 -10.90 -17.27 -8.23
C TYR A 61 -11.74 -17.57 -9.50
N ARG A 62 -12.38 -18.73 -9.55
CA ARG A 62 -13.29 -19.08 -10.65
C ARG A 62 -14.41 -18.05 -10.77
N LEU A 63 -15.07 -17.71 -9.65
CA LEU A 63 -16.15 -16.72 -9.63
C LEU A 63 -15.66 -15.32 -10.00
N TYR A 64 -14.51 -14.90 -9.50
CA TYR A 64 -13.85 -13.65 -9.87
C TYR A 64 -13.65 -13.55 -11.40
N CYS A 65 -13.21 -14.62 -12.04
CA CYS A 65 -13.07 -14.68 -13.50
C CYS A 65 -14.41 -14.67 -14.21
N THR A 66 -15.41 -15.43 -13.72
CA THR A 66 -16.75 -15.50 -14.30
C THR A 66 -17.47 -14.14 -14.26
N LEU A 67 -17.27 -13.36 -13.21
CA LEU A 67 -17.79 -12.00 -13.06
C LEU A 67 -17.02 -10.95 -13.89
N GLY A 68 -15.98 -11.34 -14.63
CA GLY A 68 -15.21 -10.42 -15.48
C GLY A 68 -14.37 -9.40 -14.71
N LEU A 69 -14.09 -9.63 -13.42
CA LEU A 69 -13.37 -8.72 -12.54
C LEU A 69 -11.85 -8.67 -12.79
N ASN A 70 -11.37 -9.47 -13.74
CA ASN A 70 -9.95 -9.55 -14.09
C ASN A 70 -9.43 -8.21 -14.62
N LYS A 71 -8.44 -7.64 -13.96
CA LYS A 71 -7.72 -6.49 -14.52
C LYS A 71 -6.95 -6.91 -15.77
N ARG A 72 -7.10 -6.16 -16.86
CA ARG A 72 -6.31 -6.37 -18.08
C ARG A 72 -4.83 -6.21 -17.76
N ARG A 73 -4.05 -7.28 -17.96
CA ARG A 73 -2.59 -7.22 -17.85
C ARG A 73 -2.05 -6.43 -19.05
N ARG A 74 -1.51 -5.25 -18.81
CA ARG A 74 -0.67 -4.58 -19.81
C ARG A 74 0.65 -5.35 -19.90
N GLY A 75 0.86 -6.09 -21.01
CA GLY A 75 2.09 -6.83 -21.26
C GLY A 75 3.26 -5.86 -21.51
N LYS A 76 3.90 -5.40 -20.44
CA LYS A 76 5.21 -4.75 -20.58
C LYS A 76 6.27 -5.83 -20.49
N LYS A 77 7.05 -6.02 -21.58
CA LYS A 77 8.32 -6.76 -21.51
C LYS A 77 9.21 -6.00 -20.52
N ARG A 78 9.42 -6.57 -19.33
CA ARG A 78 10.43 -6.07 -18.41
C ARG A 78 11.80 -6.46 -18.96
N LEU A 79 12.66 -5.50 -19.18
CA LEU A 79 14.07 -5.78 -19.35
C LEU A 79 14.59 -6.38 -18.03
N PRO A 80 15.44 -7.41 -18.09
CA PRO A 80 16.01 -7.99 -16.87
C PRO A 80 16.79 -6.91 -16.13
N SER A 81 16.48 -6.76 -14.83
CA SER A 81 17.19 -5.83 -13.96
C SER A 81 18.63 -6.33 -13.80
N ARG A 82 19.61 -5.47 -14.09
CA ARG A 82 21.02 -5.76 -13.82
C ARG A 82 21.23 -5.65 -12.31
N HIS A 83 21.28 -6.82 -11.62
CA HIS A 83 21.66 -6.97 -10.21
C HIS A 83 21.07 -5.90 -9.26
N PRO A 84 19.78 -5.97 -8.90
CA PRO A 84 19.22 -5.09 -7.90
C PRO A 84 19.85 -5.44 -6.55
N GLU A 85 20.55 -4.51 -5.94
CA GLU A 85 20.90 -4.61 -4.53
C GLU A 85 19.60 -4.49 -3.73
N PRO A 86 19.23 -5.49 -2.92
CA PRO A 86 18.03 -5.37 -2.10
C PRO A 86 18.22 -4.22 -1.11
N LEU A 87 17.22 -3.36 -0.98
CA LEU A 87 17.22 -2.35 0.06
C LEU A 87 17.13 -3.04 1.42
N ALA A 88 18.02 -2.71 2.34
CA ALA A 88 17.99 -3.24 3.70
C ALA A 88 16.66 -2.84 4.36
N VAL A 89 15.96 -3.83 4.92
CA VAL A 89 14.75 -3.58 5.71
C VAL A 89 15.21 -3.13 7.09
N PRO A 90 14.76 -1.96 7.59
CA PRO A 90 15.04 -1.55 8.96
C PRO A 90 14.56 -2.60 9.96
N GLY A 91 15.31 -2.79 11.06
CA GLY A 91 14.96 -3.77 12.09
C GLY A 91 13.91 -3.26 13.09
N GLN A 92 13.68 -1.96 13.16
CA GLN A 92 12.79 -1.31 14.11
C GLN A 92 12.16 -0.05 13.54
N ALA A 93 11.07 0.39 14.16
CA ALA A 93 10.40 1.64 13.81
C ALA A 93 11.29 2.86 14.05
N ASN A 94 11.03 3.94 13.33
CA ASN A 94 11.78 5.20 13.38
C ASN A 94 13.28 5.07 13.03
N HIS A 95 13.69 3.96 12.42
CA HIS A 95 15.05 3.86 11.93
C HIS A 95 15.25 4.68 10.65
N CYS A 96 14.33 4.58 9.70
CA CYS A 96 14.41 5.32 8.45
C CYS A 96 13.01 5.64 7.92
N TRP A 97 12.76 6.93 7.68
CA TRP A 97 11.58 7.37 6.93
C TRP A 97 11.98 7.74 5.51
N SER A 98 11.23 7.26 4.54
CA SER A 98 11.40 7.63 3.13
C SER A 98 10.39 8.69 2.73
N MET A 99 10.83 9.69 1.99
CA MET A 99 9.97 10.77 1.52
C MET A 99 10.17 11.05 0.02
N ASP A 100 9.09 11.48 -0.64
CA ASP A 100 9.07 11.78 -2.06
C ASP A 100 7.92 12.73 -2.42
N PHE A 101 8.04 13.39 -3.56
CA PHE A 101 6.99 14.23 -4.12
C PHE A 101 6.31 13.57 -5.31
N MET A 102 5.00 13.76 -5.39
CA MET A 102 4.25 13.49 -6.60
C MET A 102 3.54 14.76 -7.09
N SER A 103 3.12 14.73 -8.35
CA SER A 103 2.33 15.80 -8.93
C SER A 103 1.12 15.23 -9.66
N ASP A 104 0.02 15.98 -9.62
CA ASP A 104 -1.20 15.70 -10.36
C ASP A 104 -1.93 17.02 -10.69
N SER A 105 -3.12 16.95 -11.27
CA SER A 105 -3.89 18.12 -11.66
C SER A 105 -5.38 17.98 -11.31
N LEU A 106 -5.98 19.08 -10.91
CA LEU A 106 -7.42 19.20 -10.77
C LEU A 106 -8.09 19.20 -12.15
N PHE A 107 -9.40 18.98 -12.19
CA PHE A 107 -10.22 19.00 -13.42
C PHE A 107 -10.05 20.30 -14.23
N CYS A 108 -9.88 21.43 -13.55
CA CYS A 108 -9.64 22.72 -14.19
C CYS A 108 -8.22 22.89 -14.77
N GLY A 109 -7.36 21.86 -14.74
CA GLY A 109 -5.98 21.87 -15.20
C GLY A 109 -4.97 22.47 -14.21
N ARG A 110 -5.41 22.97 -13.05
CA ARG A 110 -4.51 23.50 -12.01
C ARG A 110 -3.70 22.38 -11.39
N ARG A 111 -2.39 22.45 -11.47
CA ARG A 111 -1.49 21.44 -10.87
C ARG A 111 -1.46 21.56 -9.35
N PHE A 112 -1.33 20.42 -8.70
CA PHE A 112 -1.04 20.29 -7.28
C PHE A 112 0.07 19.28 -7.06
N ARG A 113 0.66 19.31 -5.86
CA ARG A 113 1.71 18.40 -5.44
C ARG A 113 1.29 17.66 -4.19
N THR A 114 1.84 16.47 -4.01
CA THR A 114 1.77 15.73 -2.76
C THR A 114 3.16 15.49 -2.23
N PHE A 115 3.36 15.67 -0.93
CA PHE A 115 4.54 15.25 -0.21
C PHE A 115 4.17 14.00 0.57
N ASN A 116 4.83 12.91 0.30
CA ASN A 116 4.54 11.60 0.86
C ASN A 116 5.66 11.19 1.81
N LEU A 117 5.31 10.78 3.02
CA LEU A 117 6.21 10.34 4.07
C LEU A 117 5.81 8.93 4.52
N VAL A 118 6.74 7.99 4.50
CA VAL A 118 6.52 6.58 4.76
C VAL A 118 7.57 6.04 5.74
N GLU A 119 7.15 5.27 6.73
CA GLU A 119 8.03 4.47 7.58
C GLU A 119 8.55 3.26 6.81
N ASP A 120 9.86 3.10 6.75
CA ASP A 120 10.47 1.99 6.00
C ASP A 120 10.34 0.64 6.72
N PHE A 121 10.21 0.60 8.04
CA PHE A 121 10.08 -0.62 8.82
C PHE A 121 8.76 -1.36 8.53
N ASN A 122 7.64 -0.74 8.84
CA ASN A 122 6.30 -1.33 8.71
C ASN A 122 5.50 -0.84 7.50
N ARG A 123 6.11 -0.06 6.59
CA ARG A 123 5.46 0.51 5.39
C ARG A 123 4.30 1.47 5.69
N GLU A 124 4.22 1.96 6.90
CA GLU A 124 3.16 2.87 7.33
C GLU A 124 3.21 4.20 6.56
N ALA A 125 2.06 4.64 6.11
CA ALA A 125 1.86 5.98 5.58
C ALA A 125 1.80 6.98 6.74
N LEU A 126 2.90 7.68 7.02
CA LEU A 126 2.98 8.64 8.12
C LEU A 126 2.27 9.95 7.79
N ALA A 127 2.42 10.44 6.57
CA ALA A 127 1.73 11.64 6.09
C ALA A 127 1.66 11.69 4.56
N ILE A 128 0.60 12.29 4.05
CA ILE A 128 0.50 12.83 2.69
C ILE A 128 0.02 14.26 2.81
N GLU A 129 0.90 15.21 2.54
CA GLU A 129 0.53 16.64 2.50
C GLU A 129 0.22 17.05 1.06
N ILE A 130 -0.90 17.76 0.86
CA ILE A 130 -1.40 18.12 -0.47
C ILE A 130 -1.56 19.64 -0.56
N ASP A 131 -0.84 20.26 -1.49
CA ASP A 131 -0.98 21.69 -1.77
C ASP A 131 -0.56 22.01 -3.21
N LEU A 132 -0.79 23.24 -3.62
CA LEU A 132 -0.35 23.75 -4.92
C LEU A 132 1.18 23.94 -4.96
N ASN A 133 1.75 24.29 -3.81
CA ASN A 133 3.17 24.47 -3.62
C ASN A 133 3.60 23.94 -2.24
N LEU A 134 4.70 23.21 -2.21
CA LEU A 134 5.24 22.55 -1.02
C LEU A 134 6.72 22.95 -0.81
N PRO A 135 6.97 24.18 -0.32
CA PRO A 135 8.32 24.61 0.02
C PRO A 135 8.89 23.86 1.22
N ALA A 136 10.22 23.90 1.43
CA ALA A 136 10.91 23.20 2.52
C ALA A 136 10.30 23.47 3.91
N GLN A 137 9.92 24.72 4.21
CA GLN A 137 9.27 25.06 5.49
C GLN A 137 7.92 24.35 5.68
N ARG A 138 7.19 24.03 4.58
CA ARG A 138 5.97 23.25 4.68
C ARG A 138 6.28 21.78 4.96
N VAL A 139 7.34 21.24 4.35
CA VAL A 139 7.84 19.89 4.63
C VAL A 139 8.22 19.76 6.08
N ILE A 140 9.00 20.69 6.63
CA ILE A 140 9.39 20.71 8.05
C ILE A 140 8.18 20.71 8.97
N ARG A 141 7.16 21.55 8.71
CA ARG A 141 5.92 21.55 9.51
C ARG A 141 5.20 20.20 9.48
N VAL A 142 5.25 19.48 8.37
CA VAL A 142 4.68 18.13 8.30
C VAL A 142 5.51 17.16 9.12
N LEU A 143 6.84 17.22 9.02
CA LEU A 143 7.74 16.38 9.80
C LEU A 143 7.54 16.62 11.30
N GLU A 144 7.49 17.87 11.76
CA GLU A 144 7.23 18.22 13.18
C GLU A 144 5.89 17.68 13.68
N ARG A 145 4.83 17.79 12.84
CA ARG A 145 3.52 17.23 13.16
C ARG A 145 3.59 15.71 13.34
N VAL A 146 4.34 15.00 12.51
CA VAL A 146 4.50 13.54 12.62
C VAL A 146 5.38 13.18 13.82
N VAL A 147 6.48 13.90 14.03
CA VAL A 147 7.38 13.72 15.17
C VAL A 147 6.66 13.87 16.51
N ALA A 148 5.69 14.77 16.61
CA ALA A 148 4.94 15.03 17.84
C ALA A 148 4.20 13.79 18.40
N TRP A 149 3.85 12.83 17.55
CA TRP A 149 3.17 11.60 17.98
C TRP A 149 4.01 10.33 17.74
N ARG A 150 4.98 10.36 16.82
CA ARG A 150 5.78 9.20 16.45
C ARG A 150 7.17 9.20 17.07
N GLY A 151 7.70 10.36 17.42
CA GLY A 151 9.11 10.57 17.76
C GLY A 151 9.97 10.82 16.52
N TYR A 152 11.24 11.12 16.74
CA TYR A 152 12.19 11.44 15.67
C TYR A 152 12.72 10.18 14.98
N PRO A 153 12.87 10.19 13.65
CA PRO A 153 13.58 9.12 12.95
C PRO A 153 15.09 9.30 13.10
N ASN A 154 15.83 8.21 13.02
CA ASN A 154 17.30 8.31 12.95
C ASN A 154 17.74 8.84 11.58
N LYS A 155 16.96 8.58 10.54
CA LYS A 155 17.33 8.88 9.16
C LYS A 155 16.11 9.27 8.31
N LEU A 156 16.30 10.26 7.43
CA LEU A 156 15.37 10.61 6.37
C LEU A 156 15.99 10.29 5.01
N ARG A 157 15.34 9.44 4.22
CA ARG A 157 15.76 9.09 2.86
C ARG A 157 14.91 9.83 1.83
N MET A 158 15.58 10.42 0.85
CA MET A 158 14.95 11.24 -0.19
C MET A 158 15.75 11.21 -1.51
N ASP A 159 15.13 11.66 -2.57
CA ASP A 159 15.81 11.93 -3.83
C ASP A 159 16.60 13.24 -3.76
N ASN A 160 17.35 13.53 -4.84
CA ASN A 160 18.11 14.78 -4.98
C ASN A 160 17.24 15.93 -5.56
N GLY A 161 15.95 15.94 -5.27
CA GLY A 161 15.06 17.02 -5.70
C GLY A 161 15.45 18.37 -5.08
N PRO A 162 15.31 19.48 -5.82
CA PRO A 162 15.69 20.80 -5.32
C PRO A 162 14.93 21.22 -4.06
N GLU A 163 13.78 20.64 -3.81
CA GLU A 163 12.96 20.90 -2.63
C GLU A 163 13.56 20.32 -1.37
N PHE A 164 14.33 19.22 -1.49
CA PHE A 164 15.01 18.57 -0.39
C PHE A 164 16.42 19.10 -0.18
N ILE A 165 17.03 19.66 -1.23
CA ILE A 165 18.34 20.33 -1.16
C ILE A 165 18.12 21.77 -0.67
N SER A 166 17.74 21.94 0.59
CA SER A 166 17.55 23.24 1.21
C SER A 166 18.32 23.36 2.51
N ALA A 167 18.98 24.51 2.72
CA ALA A 167 19.68 24.79 3.98
C ALA A 167 18.75 24.62 5.18
N THR A 168 17.52 25.10 5.08
CA THR A 168 16.52 25.02 6.16
C THR A 168 16.19 23.59 6.58
N LEU A 169 16.09 22.64 5.64
CA LEU A 169 15.85 21.23 5.97
C LEU A 169 17.11 20.60 6.58
N ALA A 170 18.28 20.95 6.07
CA ALA A 170 19.55 20.46 6.61
C ALA A 170 19.79 20.96 8.04
N GLU A 171 19.57 22.24 8.31
CA GLU A 171 19.67 22.85 9.64
C GLU A 171 18.69 22.18 10.62
N TRP A 172 17.42 21.98 10.21
CA TRP A 172 16.43 21.29 11.02
C TRP A 172 16.84 19.85 11.35
N ALA A 173 17.36 19.11 10.37
CA ALA A 173 17.80 17.74 10.58
C ALA A 173 19.03 17.65 11.50
N GLU A 174 19.99 18.56 11.36
CA GLU A 174 21.17 18.64 12.20
C GLU A 174 20.79 18.97 13.66
N GLU A 175 19.88 19.94 13.86
CA GLU A 175 19.36 20.32 15.19
C GLU A 175 18.75 19.14 15.95
N HIS A 176 18.10 18.22 15.22
CA HIS A 176 17.42 17.06 15.80
C HIS A 176 18.21 15.75 15.69
N GLY A 177 19.47 15.80 15.21
CA GLY A 177 20.33 14.62 15.10
C GLY A 177 19.88 13.60 14.05
N ILE A 178 19.19 14.05 13.00
CA ILE A 178 18.64 13.21 11.95
C ILE A 178 19.61 13.17 10.75
N GLU A 179 19.97 11.96 10.31
CA GLU A 179 20.80 11.78 9.12
C GLU A 179 19.96 11.96 7.83
N LEU A 180 20.38 12.86 6.93
CA LEU A 180 19.80 12.99 5.62
C LEU A 180 20.50 12.06 4.62
N GLU A 181 19.79 11.04 4.13
CA GLU A 181 20.29 10.06 3.16
C GLU A 181 19.73 10.37 1.75
N PHE A 182 20.57 11.00 0.93
CA PHE A 182 20.25 11.23 -0.46
C PHE A 182 20.54 10.00 -1.33
N ILE A 183 19.59 9.57 -2.17
CA ILE A 183 19.80 8.44 -3.07
C ILE A 183 20.89 8.79 -4.10
N LYS A 184 21.72 7.80 -4.45
CA LYS A 184 22.77 8.00 -5.47
C LYS A 184 22.15 8.14 -6.86
N PRO A 185 22.62 9.10 -7.68
CA PRO A 185 22.17 9.23 -9.06
C PRO A 185 22.23 7.90 -9.82
N GLY A 186 21.14 7.53 -10.50
CA GLY A 186 21.05 6.28 -11.26
C GLY A 186 20.76 5.02 -10.45
N LYS A 187 20.51 5.14 -9.13
CA LYS A 187 20.10 4.01 -8.26
C LYS A 187 18.67 4.20 -7.66
N PRO A 188 17.63 4.23 -8.48
CA PRO A 188 16.25 4.43 -8.00
C PRO A 188 15.79 3.34 -7.00
N THR A 189 16.40 2.15 -7.04
CA THR A 189 16.09 1.07 -6.09
C THR A 189 16.32 1.47 -4.63
N GLN A 190 17.14 2.49 -4.36
CA GLN A 190 17.41 2.97 -3.00
C GLN A 190 16.20 3.67 -2.36
N ASN A 191 15.22 4.16 -3.16
CA ASN A 191 13.97 4.77 -2.65
C ASN A 191 12.73 3.91 -2.95
N SER A 192 12.92 2.60 -3.11
CA SER A 192 11.89 1.68 -3.63
C SER A 192 10.65 1.57 -2.73
N TYR A 193 10.73 1.89 -1.44
CA TYR A 193 9.59 1.82 -0.52
C TYR A 193 8.58 2.93 -0.82
N VAL A 194 9.03 4.18 -0.82
CA VAL A 194 8.16 5.30 -1.15
C VAL A 194 7.73 5.29 -2.62
N GLU A 195 8.58 4.83 -3.55
CA GLU A 195 8.18 4.65 -4.96
C GLU A 195 7.04 3.64 -5.12
N ARG A 196 7.09 2.52 -4.39
CA ARG A 196 5.99 1.53 -4.37
C ARG A 196 4.75 2.10 -3.72
N PHE A 197 4.89 2.84 -2.63
CA PHE A 197 3.81 3.55 -1.97
C PHE A 197 3.15 4.55 -2.92
N ASN A 198 3.94 5.40 -3.58
CA ASN A 198 3.48 6.38 -4.54
C ASN A 198 2.69 5.76 -5.70
N ARG A 199 3.16 4.62 -6.22
CA ARG A 199 2.43 3.86 -7.23
C ARG A 199 1.08 3.39 -6.71
N THR A 200 1.04 2.89 -5.49
CA THR A 200 -0.20 2.42 -4.86
C THR A 200 -1.18 3.57 -4.68
N TYR A 201 -0.72 4.69 -4.12
CA TYR A 201 -1.53 5.89 -3.93
C TYR A 201 -2.05 6.45 -5.27
N ARG A 202 -1.21 6.47 -6.31
CA ARG A 202 -1.61 6.87 -7.65
C ARG A 202 -2.67 5.94 -8.22
N ASP A 203 -2.49 4.62 -8.12
CA ASP A 203 -3.42 3.65 -8.69
C ASP A 203 -4.75 3.57 -7.92
N GLU A 204 -4.74 3.81 -6.62
CA GLU A 204 -5.91 3.66 -5.74
C GLU A 204 -6.68 4.97 -5.52
N ILE A 205 -6.04 6.14 -5.68
CA ILE A 205 -6.67 7.45 -5.48
C ILE A 205 -6.53 8.34 -6.72
N LEU A 206 -5.31 8.73 -7.09
CA LEU A 206 -5.13 9.78 -8.10
C LEU A 206 -5.68 9.39 -9.48
N ASN A 207 -5.59 8.11 -9.88
CA ASN A 207 -6.12 7.61 -11.15
C ASN A 207 -7.60 7.17 -11.07
N MET A 208 -8.18 7.08 -9.86
CA MET A 208 -9.56 6.61 -9.69
C MET A 208 -10.58 7.73 -9.70
N TYR A 209 -10.17 8.94 -9.35
CA TYR A 209 -11.08 10.08 -9.17
C TYR A 209 -10.70 11.24 -10.06
N VAL A 210 -11.70 12.06 -10.38
CA VAL A 210 -11.53 13.36 -11.05
C VAL A 210 -11.78 14.45 -10.01
N PHE A 211 -10.74 15.12 -9.59
CA PHE A 211 -10.80 16.11 -8.51
C PHE A 211 -11.15 17.50 -9.02
N ARG A 212 -12.10 18.14 -8.39
CA ARG A 212 -12.47 19.53 -8.69
C ARG A 212 -11.78 20.53 -7.77
N THR A 213 -11.55 20.13 -6.51
CA THR A 213 -10.94 20.96 -5.47
C THR A 213 -9.82 20.23 -4.73
N LEU A 214 -8.92 20.97 -4.11
CA LEU A 214 -7.89 20.38 -3.25
C LEU A 214 -8.49 19.71 -2.00
N ASN A 215 -9.62 20.20 -1.52
CA ASN A 215 -10.28 19.61 -0.35
C ASN A 215 -10.79 18.20 -0.66
N GLU A 216 -11.37 17.98 -1.84
CA GLU A 216 -11.74 16.62 -2.28
C GLU A 216 -10.53 15.67 -2.29
N VAL A 217 -9.37 16.15 -2.79
CA VAL A 217 -8.14 15.34 -2.78
C VAL A 217 -7.74 15.00 -1.34
N ARG A 218 -7.76 15.99 -0.42
CA ARG A 218 -7.37 15.81 0.98
C ARG A 218 -8.28 14.82 1.70
N GLU A 219 -9.59 14.99 1.61
CA GLU A 219 -10.58 14.14 2.27
C GLU A 219 -10.46 12.67 1.81
N LEU A 220 -10.37 12.43 0.50
CA LEU A 220 -10.19 11.08 -0.03
C LEU A 220 -8.83 10.48 0.37
N THR A 221 -7.79 11.31 0.42
CA THR A 221 -6.45 10.87 0.83
C THR A 221 -6.40 10.53 2.32
N GLU A 222 -7.01 11.31 3.20
CA GLU A 222 -7.07 11.03 4.64
C GLU A 222 -7.79 9.71 4.94
N ASN A 223 -8.91 9.47 4.27
CA ASN A 223 -9.63 8.20 4.38
C ASN A 223 -8.77 7.03 3.89
N TRP A 224 -8.09 7.20 2.75
CA TRP A 224 -7.23 6.18 2.17
C TRP A 224 -6.00 5.88 3.04
N ILE A 225 -5.36 6.89 3.69
CA ILE A 225 -4.25 6.66 4.61
C ILE A 225 -4.70 5.73 5.75
N ARG A 226 -5.89 5.95 6.29
CA ARG A 226 -6.47 5.12 7.34
C ARG A 226 -6.69 3.68 6.86
N GLU A 227 -7.34 3.51 5.72
CA GLU A 227 -7.55 2.19 5.11
C GLU A 227 -6.21 1.50 4.76
N TYR A 228 -5.23 2.27 4.29
CA TYR A 228 -3.89 1.77 3.96
C TYR A 228 -3.16 1.23 5.19
N ASN A 229 -3.24 1.92 6.31
CA ASN A 229 -2.55 1.54 7.54
C ASN A 229 -3.28 0.47 8.35
N GLU A 230 -4.64 0.48 8.35
CA GLU A 230 -5.46 -0.36 9.21
C GLU A 230 -6.01 -1.60 8.52
N GLU A 231 -6.33 -1.52 7.22
CA GLU A 231 -7.10 -2.57 6.55
C GLU A 231 -6.33 -3.26 5.41
N ARG A 232 -5.39 -2.56 4.78
CA ARG A 232 -4.69 -3.06 3.61
C ARG A 232 -3.67 -4.14 3.96
N PRO A 233 -3.80 -5.38 3.45
CA PRO A 233 -2.80 -6.41 3.64
C PRO A 233 -1.57 -6.16 2.76
N HIS A 234 -0.37 -6.34 3.33
CA HIS A 234 0.91 -6.18 2.65
C HIS A 234 1.66 -7.50 2.55
N ASP A 235 1.98 -7.94 1.32
CA ASP A 235 2.73 -9.18 1.07
C ASP A 235 4.10 -9.17 1.77
N SER A 236 4.74 -7.99 1.88
CA SER A 236 6.03 -7.83 2.55
C SER A 236 5.95 -7.80 4.07
N LEU A 237 4.77 -7.78 4.65
CA LEU A 237 4.49 -7.77 6.08
C LEU A 237 3.70 -9.02 6.50
N GLU A 238 3.92 -10.15 5.86
CA GLU A 238 3.22 -11.42 6.14
C GLU A 238 1.69 -11.30 6.04
N ASP A 239 1.21 -10.50 5.10
CA ASP A 239 -0.21 -10.18 4.89
C ASP A 239 -0.88 -9.38 6.04
N LEU A 240 -0.07 -8.88 6.96
CA LEU A 240 -0.50 -7.93 7.99
C LEU A 240 -0.66 -6.53 7.40
N THR A 241 -1.44 -5.70 8.09
CA THR A 241 -1.46 -4.26 7.84
C THR A 241 -0.24 -3.59 8.49
N PRO A 242 0.13 -2.36 8.11
CA PRO A 242 1.20 -1.62 8.74
C PRO A 242 1.07 -1.55 10.27
N TRP A 243 -0.12 -1.28 10.81
CA TRP A 243 -0.34 -1.19 12.24
C TRP A 243 -0.33 -2.53 12.95
N GLU A 244 -0.89 -3.59 12.36
CA GLU A 244 -0.81 -4.94 12.92
C GLU A 244 0.65 -5.44 12.98
N TYR A 245 1.45 -5.10 11.96
CA TYR A 245 2.86 -5.46 11.94
C TYR A 245 3.64 -4.75 13.04
N LEU A 246 3.38 -3.46 13.25
CA LEU A 246 4.00 -2.68 14.33
C LEU A 246 3.64 -3.25 15.71
N ASP A 247 2.35 -3.42 15.99
CA ASP A 247 1.84 -3.96 17.27
C ASP A 247 2.41 -5.36 17.58
N LYS A 248 2.54 -6.21 16.55
CA LYS A 248 3.18 -7.53 16.69
C LYS A 248 4.63 -7.42 17.15
N HIS A 249 5.39 -6.49 16.58
CA HIS A 249 6.81 -6.31 16.90
C HIS A 249 7.02 -5.65 18.26
N GLU A 250 6.24 -4.64 18.63
CA GLU A 250 6.28 -4.03 19.96
C GLU A 250 5.97 -5.02 21.09
N LYS A 251 5.00 -5.92 20.88
CA LYS A 251 4.70 -6.99 21.84
C LYS A 251 5.85 -7.99 21.99
N LEU A 252 6.56 -8.31 20.90
CA LEU A 252 7.73 -9.19 20.94
C LEU A 252 8.91 -8.55 21.67
N GLU A 253 9.17 -7.28 21.46
CA GLU A 253 10.23 -6.54 22.18
C GLU A 253 9.94 -6.47 23.68
N ASN A 254 8.71 -6.11 24.05
CA ASN A 254 8.30 -6.04 25.47
C ASN A 254 8.35 -7.43 26.15
N SER A 255 8.04 -8.51 25.46
CA SER A 255 8.14 -9.87 26.02
C SER A 255 9.57 -10.30 26.24
N ASN A 256 10.50 -9.92 25.36
CA ASN A 256 11.94 -10.22 25.52
C ASN A 256 12.57 -9.42 26.66
N LEU A 257 12.13 -8.18 26.89
CA LEU A 257 12.58 -7.36 28.03
C LEU A 257 12.07 -7.87 29.37
N ALA A 258 10.92 -8.52 29.41
CA ALA A 258 10.35 -9.09 30.63
C ALA A 258 10.98 -10.43 31.07
N CYS A 259 11.77 -11.07 30.17
CA CYS A 259 12.48 -12.34 30.44
C CYS A 259 13.95 -12.15 30.90
N HIS A 260 14.39 -10.93 31.04
CA HIS A 260 15.72 -10.54 31.60
C HIS A 260 15.56 -9.76 32.90
#